data_62a843d97ef34bbcc1e179d874fe0948
#
_entry.id   62a843d97ef34bbcc1e179d874fe0948
#
_cell.length_a   1.000
_cell.length_b   1.000
_cell.length_c   1.000
_cell.angle_alpha   90.00
_cell.angle_beta   90.00
_cell.angle_gamma   90.00
#
_symmetry.space_group_name_H-M   'P 1'
#
loop_
_entity.id
_entity.type
_entity.pdbx_description
1 polymer ?
#
loop_
_entity_poly.entity_id
_entity_poly.type
_entity_poly.pdbx_seq_one_letter_code
_entity_poly.pdbx_strand_id
1 'polypeptide(L)'
;MVGEWLGLSRLRAYLTGPLCLESGERLLAEAALPGPQGRHLLGFLIAEHARPLSRDELADQLWPTALPTAWENSLKSLISKIRAALTHAGLPGPELIRNAFGAYQFRLPRDGWVDVDAATLSVHLAEAALAAGDLGTAARHAYVTRLITARPFLPGVEGEWAHAWQCRLEDHRIRAVECMANVQLRRGQTTAAIRSAQLALELDNLRETAWQILIRSHTTAGNPGSALRAYQRCRQVLHQQLGTAPSPGTRAALDGLPG
;
A
#
# COMPACT_ATOMS: atom_id res chain seq x y z
N MET A 1 8.03 6.44 33.15
CA MET A 1 6.62 6.84 33.14
C MET A 1 6.25 7.09 31.70
N VAL A 2 5.55 6.14 31.09
CA VAL A 2 5.03 6.24 29.72
C VAL A 2 3.78 7.10 29.85
N GLY A 3 3.87 8.35 29.34
CA GLY A 3 2.73 9.28 29.40
C GLY A 3 1.51 8.68 28.72
N GLU A 4 0.45 8.52 29.49
CA GLU A 4 -0.89 8.34 28.94
C GLU A 4 -1.14 9.45 27.94
N TRP A 5 -1.46 9.07 26.71
CA TRP A 5 -1.91 9.99 25.66
C TRP A 5 -3.32 10.46 26.07
N LEU A 6 -3.37 11.46 26.94
CA LEU A 6 -4.56 11.96 27.59
C LEU A 6 -5.64 12.28 26.53
N GLY A 7 -6.64 11.42 26.45
CA GLY A 7 -7.91 11.69 25.78
C GLY A 7 -7.94 11.56 24.26
N LEU A 8 -6.95 10.92 23.61
CA LEU A 8 -7.07 10.52 22.22
C LEU A 8 -7.72 9.13 22.17
N SER A 9 -8.91 9.03 21.61
CA SER A 9 -9.36 7.79 21.00
C SER A 9 -8.38 7.47 19.85
N ARG A 10 -8.21 6.20 19.52
CA ARG A 10 -7.29 5.66 18.51
C ARG A 10 -7.01 6.63 17.34
N LEU A 11 -5.77 7.13 17.24
CA LEU A 11 -5.35 8.00 16.13
C LEU A 11 -5.25 7.16 14.85
N ARG A 12 -5.88 7.62 13.77
CA ARG A 12 -5.76 7.01 12.45
C ARG A 12 -5.20 8.02 11.45
N ALA A 13 -4.24 7.57 10.67
CA ALA A 13 -3.66 8.35 9.59
C ALA A 13 -3.92 7.67 8.24
N TYR A 14 -4.36 8.44 7.29
CA TYR A 14 -4.66 8.01 5.93
C TYR A 14 -3.71 8.71 4.97
N LEU A 15 -2.91 7.92 4.26
CA LEU A 15 -1.96 8.37 3.25
C LEU A 15 -2.41 7.95 1.83
N THR A 16 -3.40 7.07 1.72
CA THR A 16 -4.02 6.73 0.44
C THR A 16 -5.25 7.60 0.20
N GLY A 17 -5.26 8.36 -0.89
CA GLY A 17 -6.20 9.45 -1.14
C GLY A 17 -5.75 10.76 -0.48
N PRO A 18 -6.67 11.70 -0.19
CA PRO A 18 -6.34 12.93 0.54
C PRO A 18 -5.76 12.61 1.91
N LEU A 19 -4.67 13.28 2.29
CA LEU A 19 -4.05 13.12 3.60
C LEU A 19 -5.02 13.52 4.70
N CYS A 20 -5.22 12.63 5.67
CA CYS A 20 -6.16 12.86 6.76
C CYS A 20 -5.67 12.20 8.05
N LEU A 21 -5.85 12.87 9.19
CA LEU A 21 -5.70 12.29 10.52
C LEU A 21 -7.01 12.43 11.28
N GLU A 22 -7.46 11.35 11.91
CA GLU A 22 -8.67 11.35 12.74
C GLU A 22 -8.42 10.72 14.11
N SER A 23 -9.12 11.22 15.13
CA SER A 23 -9.14 10.65 16.47
C SER A 23 -10.48 11.00 17.17
N GLY A 24 -11.41 10.05 17.20
CA GLY A 24 -12.80 10.31 17.63
C GLY A 24 -13.48 11.30 16.69
N GLU A 25 -13.97 12.40 17.25
CA GLU A 25 -14.61 13.49 16.48
C GLU A 25 -13.60 14.52 15.91
N ARG A 26 -12.32 14.37 16.22
CA ARG A 26 -11.26 15.28 15.78
C ARG A 26 -10.76 14.87 14.41
N LEU A 27 -10.70 15.82 13.49
CA LEU A 27 -10.31 15.60 12.10
C LEU A 27 -9.36 16.69 11.62
N LEU A 28 -8.16 16.31 11.20
CA LEU A 28 -7.28 17.15 10.37
C LEU A 28 -7.46 16.70 8.92
N ALA A 29 -8.11 17.52 8.11
CA ALA A 29 -8.20 17.33 6.67
C ALA A 29 -7.02 18.00 5.96
N GLU A 30 -6.67 17.50 4.79
CA GLU A 30 -5.57 18.01 3.95
C GLU A 30 -5.63 19.52 3.71
N ALA A 31 -6.83 20.07 3.51
CA ALA A 31 -7.03 21.50 3.27
C ALA A 31 -6.61 22.41 4.43
N ALA A 32 -6.47 21.88 5.65
CA ALA A 32 -6.01 22.62 6.82
C ALA A 32 -4.47 22.67 6.93
N LEU A 33 -3.75 21.95 6.07
CA LEU A 33 -2.28 21.92 6.08
C LEU A 33 -1.69 23.17 5.41
N PRO A 34 -0.46 23.56 5.79
CA PRO A 34 0.22 24.72 5.23
C PRO A 34 0.75 24.44 3.81
N GLY A 35 -0.16 24.33 2.86
CA GLY A 35 0.12 24.16 1.44
C GLY A 35 0.75 22.80 1.06
N PRO A 36 1.21 22.67 -0.20
CA PRO A 36 1.76 21.40 -0.72
C PRO A 36 2.96 20.88 0.05
N GLN A 37 3.87 21.76 0.46
CA GLN A 37 5.06 21.38 1.25
C GLN A 37 4.68 20.86 2.65
N GLY A 38 3.66 21.46 3.29
CA GLY A 38 3.18 20.98 4.58
C GLY A 38 2.56 19.60 4.49
N ARG A 39 1.81 19.36 3.43
CA ARG A 39 1.24 18.06 3.11
C ARG A 39 2.32 17.02 2.84
N HIS A 40 3.30 17.34 1.98
CA HIS A 40 4.43 16.45 1.68
C HIS A 40 5.19 16.08 2.96
N LEU A 41 5.59 17.10 3.75
CA LEU A 41 6.36 16.89 4.98
C LEU A 41 5.60 16.05 6.00
N LEU A 42 4.33 16.32 6.24
CA LEU A 42 3.52 15.54 7.18
C LEU A 42 3.33 14.10 6.68
N GLY A 43 3.06 13.91 5.39
CA GLY A 43 2.94 12.58 4.78
C GLY A 43 4.24 11.77 4.92
N PHE A 44 5.39 12.39 4.67
CA PHE A 44 6.71 11.77 4.84
C PHE A 44 6.97 11.39 6.30
N LEU A 45 6.71 12.30 7.24
CA LEU A 45 6.86 12.05 8.67
C LEU A 45 5.97 10.90 9.17
N ILE A 46 4.74 10.79 8.65
CA ILE A 46 3.81 9.71 9.02
C ILE A 46 4.25 8.38 8.40
N ALA A 47 4.59 8.34 7.13
CA ALA A 47 4.99 7.11 6.46
C ALA A 47 6.29 6.52 7.03
N GLU A 48 7.19 7.39 7.52
CA GLU A 48 8.47 7.00 8.13
C GLU A 48 8.43 7.07 9.68
N HIS A 49 7.25 7.00 10.28
CA HIS A 49 7.06 7.21 11.73
C HIS A 49 7.88 6.26 12.62
N ALA A 50 8.29 5.11 12.09
CA ALA A 50 9.06 4.10 12.83
C ALA A 50 10.45 4.58 13.28
N ARG A 51 11.00 5.63 12.64
CA ARG A 51 12.34 6.16 12.93
C ARG A 51 12.35 7.68 13.00
N PRO A 52 13.32 8.27 13.71
CA PRO A 52 13.60 9.70 13.58
C PRO A 52 14.19 10.01 12.21
N LEU A 53 13.87 11.19 11.68
CA LEU A 53 14.34 11.74 10.40
C LEU A 53 15.22 12.95 10.67
N SER A 54 16.42 12.99 10.09
CA SER A 54 17.32 14.12 10.21
C SER A 54 16.76 15.35 9.49
N ARG A 55 17.27 16.53 9.80
CA ARG A 55 16.88 17.76 9.10
C ARG A 55 17.28 17.73 7.63
N ASP A 56 18.44 17.14 7.35
CA ASP A 56 18.95 17.02 5.98
C ASP A 56 18.06 16.08 5.16
N GLU A 57 17.66 14.91 5.69
CA GLU A 57 16.69 14.02 5.02
C GLU A 57 15.36 14.73 4.71
N LEU A 58 14.85 15.54 5.66
CA LEU A 58 13.62 16.30 5.44
C LEU A 58 13.80 17.40 4.40
N ALA A 59 14.98 18.03 4.36
CA ALA A 59 15.32 19.06 3.39
C ALA A 59 15.44 18.46 1.97
N ASP A 60 16.11 17.34 1.82
CA ASP A 60 16.25 16.62 0.54
C ASP A 60 14.88 16.23 -0.04
N GLN A 61 13.93 15.84 0.81
CA GLN A 61 12.57 15.54 0.38
C GLN A 61 11.78 16.78 -0.04
N LEU A 62 11.97 17.91 0.64
CA LEU A 62 11.23 19.14 0.35
C LEU A 62 11.82 19.96 -0.80
N TRP A 63 13.12 19.87 -1.01
CA TRP A 63 13.86 20.68 -1.99
C TRP A 63 14.87 19.83 -2.78
N PRO A 64 14.42 18.82 -3.53
CA PRO A 64 15.31 17.87 -4.20
C PRO A 64 16.18 18.49 -5.31
N THR A 65 15.78 19.65 -5.85
CA THR A 65 16.50 20.30 -6.96
C THR A 65 17.38 21.46 -6.52
N ALA A 66 16.96 22.22 -5.50
CA ALA A 66 17.70 23.40 -5.03
C ALA A 66 17.35 23.70 -3.57
N LEU A 67 18.33 23.56 -2.70
CA LEU A 67 18.20 23.84 -1.29
C LEU A 67 18.20 25.38 -1.05
N PRO A 68 17.15 25.96 -0.43
CA PRO A 68 17.11 27.40 -0.13
C PRO A 68 18.22 27.78 0.87
N THR A 69 18.81 28.99 0.74
CA THR A 69 19.89 29.46 1.64
C THR A 69 19.46 29.43 3.13
N ALA A 70 18.19 29.72 3.42
CA ALA A 70 17.63 29.71 4.77
C ALA A 70 16.77 28.47 5.07
N TRP A 71 17.09 27.33 4.46
CA TRP A 71 16.27 26.11 4.51
C TRP A 71 15.96 25.61 5.93
N GLU A 72 16.90 25.72 6.87
CA GLU A 72 16.65 25.30 8.26
C GLU A 72 15.54 26.11 8.92
N ASN A 73 15.50 27.44 8.68
CA ASN A 73 14.44 28.29 9.20
C ASN A 73 13.11 28.01 8.50
N SER A 74 13.16 27.76 7.21
CA SER A 74 11.97 27.35 6.42
C SER A 74 11.40 26.04 6.93
N LEU A 75 12.24 25.03 7.18
CA LEU A 75 11.83 23.74 7.75
C LEU A 75 11.23 23.92 9.16
N LYS A 76 11.90 24.66 10.05
CA LYS A 76 11.38 24.95 11.41
C LYS A 76 10.02 25.66 11.35
N SER A 77 9.88 26.65 10.47
CA SER A 77 8.61 27.38 10.27
C SER A 77 7.51 26.43 9.78
N LEU A 78 7.82 25.56 8.81
CA LEU A 78 6.85 24.61 8.25
C LEU A 78 6.39 23.59 9.32
N ILE A 79 7.32 23.02 10.10
CA ILE A 79 7.01 22.14 11.23
C ILE A 79 6.11 22.85 12.25
N SER A 80 6.43 24.12 12.59
CA SER A 80 5.61 24.90 13.52
C SER A 80 4.18 25.10 13.00
N LYS A 81 4.02 25.41 11.72
CA LYS A 81 2.71 25.54 11.08
C LYS A 81 1.92 24.23 11.05
N ILE A 82 2.58 23.09 10.79
CA ILE A 82 1.94 21.77 10.83
C ILE A 82 1.48 21.44 12.25
N ARG A 83 2.33 21.68 13.27
CA ARG A 83 1.94 21.49 14.69
C ARG A 83 0.76 22.36 15.07
N ALA A 84 0.74 23.61 14.61
CA ALA A 84 -0.40 24.51 14.85
C ALA A 84 -1.69 23.99 14.18
N ALA A 85 -1.61 23.51 12.95
CA ALA A 85 -2.77 22.91 12.24
C ALA A 85 -3.29 21.66 12.98
N LEU A 86 -2.41 20.77 13.45
CA LEU A 86 -2.75 19.62 14.29
C LEU A 86 -3.47 20.07 15.58
N THR A 87 -2.91 21.07 16.26
CA THR A 87 -3.48 21.61 17.51
C THR A 87 -4.86 22.25 17.27
N HIS A 88 -5.02 22.97 16.17
CA HIS A 88 -6.31 23.57 15.79
C HIS A 88 -7.37 22.51 15.50
N ALA A 89 -6.97 21.36 14.96
CA ALA A 89 -7.84 20.18 14.77
C ALA A 89 -8.09 19.39 16.07
N GLY A 90 -7.60 19.87 17.21
CA GLY A 90 -7.75 19.22 18.52
C GLY A 90 -6.79 18.06 18.75
N LEU A 91 -5.78 17.87 17.88
CA LEU A 91 -4.74 16.86 18.03
C LEU A 91 -3.51 17.45 18.74
N PRO A 92 -2.75 16.70 19.54
CA PRO A 92 -1.58 17.19 20.27
C PRO A 92 -0.36 17.36 19.34
N GLY A 93 -0.33 18.44 18.55
CA GLY A 93 0.66 18.67 17.51
C GLY A 93 2.12 18.58 17.98
N PRO A 94 2.53 19.23 19.09
CA PRO A 94 3.89 19.14 19.62
C PRO A 94 4.30 17.73 20.05
N GLU A 95 3.37 16.94 20.56
CA GLU A 95 3.59 15.55 20.99
C GLU A 95 3.64 14.59 19.80
N LEU A 96 2.81 14.82 18.79
CA LEU A 96 2.79 14.00 17.58
C LEU A 96 4.02 14.21 16.71
N ILE A 97 4.54 15.43 16.61
CA ILE A 97 5.78 15.70 15.88
C ILE A 97 6.83 16.14 16.90
N ARG A 98 7.69 15.23 17.33
CA ARG A 98 8.75 15.53 18.27
C ARG A 98 10.06 15.89 17.57
N ASN A 99 10.82 16.75 18.23
CA ASN A 99 12.20 17.05 17.88
C ASN A 99 13.10 16.56 19.02
N ALA A 100 14.09 15.77 18.70
CA ALA A 100 15.14 15.36 19.63
C ALA A 100 16.46 15.22 18.88
N PHE A 101 17.53 15.81 19.45
CA PHE A 101 18.90 15.73 18.91
C PHE A 101 19.01 16.11 17.42
N GLY A 102 18.25 17.12 16.99
CA GLY A 102 18.28 17.61 15.62
C GLY A 102 17.45 16.81 14.60
N ALA A 103 16.75 15.79 15.04
CA ALA A 103 15.88 14.97 14.22
C ALA A 103 14.40 15.18 14.57
N TYR A 104 13.51 14.99 13.61
CA TYR A 104 12.06 15.00 13.81
C TYR A 104 11.48 13.59 13.67
N GLN A 105 10.46 13.28 14.46
CA GLN A 105 9.75 12.01 14.36
C GLN A 105 8.25 12.23 14.58
N PHE A 106 7.43 11.62 13.73
CA PHE A 106 6.02 11.48 14.02
C PHE A 106 5.82 10.35 15.03
N ARG A 107 5.24 10.68 16.18
CA ARG A 107 4.99 9.71 17.26
C ARG A 107 3.59 9.15 17.13
N LEU A 108 3.50 7.97 16.53
CA LEU A 108 2.24 7.23 16.50
C LEU A 108 1.94 6.66 17.89
N PRO A 109 0.74 6.88 18.49
CA PRO A 109 0.31 6.21 19.71
C PRO A 109 0.33 4.69 19.57
N ARG A 110 0.40 3.95 20.70
CA ARG A 110 0.46 2.48 20.68
C ARG A 110 -0.71 1.81 19.95
N ASP A 111 -1.90 2.40 20.08
CA ASP A 111 -3.13 1.98 19.41
C ASP A 111 -3.37 2.74 18.09
N GLY A 112 -2.41 3.56 17.68
CA GLY A 112 -2.44 4.30 16.43
C GLY A 112 -2.45 3.38 15.21
N TRP A 113 -2.97 3.88 14.11
CA TRP A 113 -3.12 3.13 12.87
C TRP A 113 -2.76 4.00 11.67
N VAL A 114 -1.99 3.43 10.74
CA VAL A 114 -1.66 4.05 9.46
C VAL A 114 -2.14 3.11 8.37
N ASP A 115 -2.83 3.62 7.37
CA ASP A 115 -3.45 2.80 6.32
C ASP A 115 -2.42 2.01 5.51
N VAL A 116 -1.27 2.59 5.17
CA VAL A 116 -0.23 1.90 4.40
C VAL A 116 0.44 0.78 5.20
N ASP A 117 0.60 0.93 6.52
CA ASP A 117 1.10 -0.13 7.39
C ASP A 117 0.08 -1.26 7.50
N ALA A 118 -1.20 -0.89 7.63
CA ALA A 118 -2.30 -1.85 7.66
C ALA A 118 -2.41 -2.64 6.35
N ALA A 119 -2.20 -2.00 5.20
CA ALA A 119 -2.14 -2.68 3.90
C ALA A 119 -0.98 -3.66 3.83
N THR A 120 0.22 -3.22 4.26
CA THR A 120 1.43 -4.04 4.30
C THR A 120 1.26 -5.27 5.21
N LEU A 121 0.77 -5.07 6.42
CA LEU A 121 0.50 -6.17 7.34
C LEU A 121 -0.57 -7.11 6.80
N SER A 122 -1.66 -6.56 6.26
CA SER A 122 -2.79 -7.36 5.78
C SER A 122 -2.42 -8.24 4.58
N VAL A 123 -1.59 -7.78 3.63
CA VAL A 123 -1.19 -8.62 2.50
C VAL A 123 -0.39 -9.85 2.98
N HIS A 124 0.53 -9.67 3.93
CA HIS A 124 1.29 -10.79 4.48
C HIS A 124 0.42 -11.77 5.27
N LEU A 125 -0.54 -11.26 6.07
CA LEU A 125 -1.50 -12.10 6.78
C LEU A 125 -2.43 -12.85 5.81
N ALA A 126 -2.82 -12.24 4.70
CA ALA A 126 -3.62 -12.90 3.66
C ALA A 126 -2.88 -14.09 3.04
N GLU A 127 -1.61 -13.90 2.69
CA GLU A 127 -0.76 -14.94 2.12
C GLU A 127 -0.49 -16.09 3.10
N ALA A 128 -0.17 -15.75 4.36
CA ALA A 128 0.05 -16.74 5.41
C ALA A 128 -1.22 -17.58 5.67
N ALA A 129 -2.37 -16.92 5.76
CA ALA A 129 -3.66 -17.61 5.94
C ALA A 129 -4.01 -18.50 4.73
N LEU A 130 -3.76 -18.01 3.50
CA LEU A 130 -3.96 -18.79 2.27
C LEU A 130 -3.08 -20.05 2.25
N ALA A 131 -1.82 -19.94 2.66
CA ALA A 131 -0.89 -21.04 2.76
C ALA A 131 -1.35 -22.05 3.82
N ALA A 132 -1.87 -21.59 4.96
CA ALA A 132 -2.44 -22.41 6.02
C ALA A 132 -3.82 -23.03 5.68
N GLY A 133 -4.43 -22.65 4.55
CA GLY A 133 -5.76 -23.14 4.15
C GLY A 133 -6.94 -22.39 4.81
N ASP A 134 -6.69 -21.37 5.62
CA ASP A 134 -7.74 -20.52 6.19
C ASP A 134 -8.22 -19.49 5.16
N LEU A 135 -9.13 -19.96 4.30
CA LEU A 135 -9.70 -19.13 3.23
C LEU A 135 -10.55 -17.95 3.73
N GLY A 136 -11.06 -18.04 4.95
CA GLY A 136 -11.85 -16.97 5.57
C GLY A 136 -10.97 -15.78 5.95
N THR A 137 -9.91 -16.05 6.68
CA THR A 137 -8.92 -15.04 7.10
C THR A 137 -8.16 -14.48 5.88
N ALA A 138 -7.76 -15.34 4.93
CA ALA A 138 -7.11 -14.92 3.69
C ALA A 138 -7.97 -13.91 2.90
N ALA A 139 -9.25 -14.22 2.68
CA ALA A 139 -10.17 -13.33 1.97
C ALA A 139 -10.33 -11.98 2.68
N ARG A 140 -10.51 -11.98 4.00
CA ARG A 140 -10.71 -10.77 4.79
C ARG A 140 -9.50 -9.83 4.69
N HIS A 141 -8.28 -10.35 4.88
CA HIS A 141 -7.06 -9.54 4.81
C HIS A 141 -6.75 -9.08 3.38
N ALA A 142 -6.93 -9.93 2.37
CA ALA A 142 -6.80 -9.53 0.97
C ALA A 142 -7.79 -8.41 0.61
N TYR A 143 -9.02 -8.46 1.12
CA TYR A 143 -10.01 -7.41 0.91
C TYR A 143 -9.59 -6.08 1.55
N VAL A 144 -9.06 -6.09 2.79
CA VAL A 144 -8.53 -4.89 3.47
C VAL A 144 -7.42 -4.24 2.65
N THR A 145 -6.42 -5.02 2.23
CA THR A 145 -5.33 -4.52 1.39
C THR A 145 -5.87 -3.89 0.11
N ARG A 146 -6.77 -4.59 -0.60
CA ARG A 146 -7.36 -4.10 -1.85
C ARG A 146 -8.13 -2.79 -1.66
N LEU A 147 -8.86 -2.61 -0.56
CA LEU A 147 -9.60 -1.37 -0.27
C LEU A 147 -8.67 -0.19 -0.05
N ILE A 148 -7.61 -0.39 0.71
CA ILE A 148 -6.62 0.66 1.00
C ILE A 148 -5.89 1.05 -0.29
N THR A 149 -5.34 0.06 -1.01
CA THR A 149 -4.54 0.28 -2.21
C THR A 149 -5.35 0.64 -3.47
N ALA A 150 -6.69 0.71 -3.37
CA ALA A 150 -7.53 1.22 -4.45
C ALA A 150 -7.38 2.73 -4.66
N ARG A 151 -6.89 3.45 -3.67
CA ARG A 151 -6.65 4.89 -3.74
C ARG A 151 -5.15 5.16 -3.92
N PRO A 152 -4.77 6.18 -4.70
CA PRO A 152 -3.36 6.52 -4.91
C PRO A 152 -2.72 7.00 -3.60
N PHE A 153 -1.45 6.70 -3.41
CA PHE A 153 -0.65 7.21 -2.30
C PHE A 153 -0.38 8.69 -2.49
N LEU A 154 -0.76 9.52 -1.51
CA LEU A 154 -0.53 10.98 -1.46
C LEU A 154 -0.65 11.65 -2.85
N PRO A 155 -1.84 11.70 -3.48
CA PRO A 155 -2.01 12.18 -4.85
C PRO A 155 -1.39 13.56 -5.05
N GLY A 156 -0.51 13.74 -6.04
CA GLY A 156 0.18 15.02 -6.33
C GLY A 156 1.41 15.29 -5.45
N VAL A 157 1.84 14.35 -4.61
CA VAL A 157 3.20 14.36 -4.03
C VAL A 157 4.11 13.59 -4.98
N GLU A 158 5.16 14.26 -5.43
CA GLU A 158 6.15 13.74 -6.37
C GLU A 158 7.49 13.47 -5.67
N GLY A 159 8.41 12.77 -6.36
CA GLY A 159 9.74 12.44 -5.89
C GLY A 159 9.97 10.94 -5.72
N GLU A 160 11.24 10.55 -5.60
CA GLU A 160 11.65 9.13 -5.54
C GLU A 160 10.99 8.36 -4.38
N TRP A 161 10.91 8.99 -3.22
CA TRP A 161 10.28 8.40 -2.04
C TRP A 161 8.78 8.10 -2.27
N ALA A 162 8.03 9.08 -2.79
CA ALA A 162 6.61 8.90 -3.06
C ALA A 162 6.38 7.83 -4.13
N HIS A 163 7.22 7.83 -5.18
CA HIS A 163 7.20 6.80 -6.22
C HIS A 163 7.49 5.41 -5.66
N ALA A 164 8.49 5.27 -4.78
CA ALA A 164 8.80 4.00 -4.13
C ALA A 164 7.61 3.45 -3.31
N TRP A 165 6.89 4.32 -2.61
CA TRP A 165 5.66 3.95 -1.91
C TRP A 165 4.53 3.55 -2.87
N GLN A 166 4.36 4.28 -3.98
CA GLN A 166 3.37 3.95 -5.01
C GLN A 166 3.63 2.56 -5.59
N CYS A 167 4.88 2.26 -5.99
CA CYS A 167 5.27 0.94 -6.49
C CYS A 167 5.03 -0.17 -5.46
N ARG A 168 5.38 0.08 -4.19
CA ARG A 168 5.15 -0.88 -3.10
C ARG A 168 3.67 -1.19 -2.89
N LEU A 169 2.82 -0.17 -2.87
CA LEU A 169 1.38 -0.34 -2.69
C LEU A 169 0.72 -1.01 -3.90
N GLU A 170 1.23 -0.75 -5.11
CA GLU A 170 0.76 -1.45 -6.31
C GLU A 170 1.12 -2.94 -6.26
N ASP A 171 2.34 -3.32 -5.84
CA ASP A 171 2.68 -4.73 -5.61
C ASP A 171 1.76 -5.37 -4.55
N HIS A 172 1.49 -4.67 -3.45
CA HIS A 172 0.55 -5.16 -2.43
C HIS A 172 -0.86 -5.36 -2.99
N ARG A 173 -1.31 -4.45 -3.87
CA ARG A 173 -2.60 -4.55 -4.56
C ARG A 173 -2.67 -5.80 -5.43
N ILE A 174 -1.65 -6.03 -6.25
CA ILE A 174 -1.57 -7.21 -7.14
C ILE A 174 -1.60 -8.48 -6.29
N ARG A 175 -0.77 -8.60 -5.27
CA ARG A 175 -0.71 -9.76 -4.36
C ARG A 175 -2.04 -10.02 -3.65
N ALA A 176 -2.73 -8.96 -3.22
CA ALA A 176 -4.05 -9.08 -2.61
C ALA A 176 -5.10 -9.61 -3.61
N VAL A 177 -5.06 -9.15 -4.86
CA VAL A 177 -5.95 -9.62 -5.93
C VAL A 177 -5.65 -11.08 -6.28
N GLU A 178 -4.38 -11.47 -6.38
CA GLU A 178 -3.96 -12.88 -6.58
C GLU A 178 -4.42 -13.78 -5.43
N CYS A 179 -4.26 -13.32 -4.18
CA CYS A 179 -4.74 -14.05 -3.00
C CYS A 179 -6.27 -14.24 -3.07
N MET A 180 -7.01 -13.19 -3.41
CA MET A 180 -8.46 -13.26 -3.57
C MET A 180 -8.87 -14.25 -4.68
N ALA A 181 -8.18 -14.22 -5.82
CA ALA A 181 -8.42 -15.16 -6.93
C ALA A 181 -8.17 -16.62 -6.50
N ASN A 182 -7.10 -16.88 -5.74
CA ASN A 182 -6.81 -18.20 -5.18
C ASN A 182 -7.89 -18.67 -4.19
N VAL A 183 -8.33 -17.79 -3.30
CA VAL A 183 -9.43 -18.09 -2.35
C VAL A 183 -10.69 -18.47 -3.11
N GLN A 184 -11.07 -17.70 -4.13
CA GLN A 184 -12.25 -17.94 -4.96
C GLN A 184 -12.14 -19.27 -5.71
N LEU A 185 -10.98 -19.57 -6.30
CA LEU A 185 -10.73 -20.85 -6.97
C LEU A 185 -10.88 -22.03 -6.01
N ARG A 186 -10.24 -21.99 -4.83
CA ARG A 186 -10.35 -23.05 -3.81
C ARG A 186 -11.75 -23.24 -3.26
N ARG A 187 -12.60 -22.21 -3.34
CA ARG A 187 -14.04 -22.28 -2.99
C ARG A 187 -14.93 -22.74 -4.14
N GLY A 188 -14.37 -23.08 -5.29
CA GLY A 188 -15.13 -23.48 -6.48
C GLY A 188 -15.83 -22.30 -7.20
N GLN A 189 -15.54 -21.07 -6.82
CA GLN A 189 -16.11 -19.84 -7.40
C GLN A 189 -15.35 -19.43 -8.67
N THR A 190 -15.33 -20.32 -9.67
CA THR A 190 -14.46 -20.22 -10.86
C THR A 190 -14.67 -18.93 -11.65
N THR A 191 -15.91 -18.46 -11.82
CA THR A 191 -16.19 -17.18 -12.51
C THR A 191 -15.59 -15.98 -11.80
N ALA A 192 -15.65 -15.94 -10.46
CA ALA A 192 -15.05 -14.88 -9.67
C ALA A 192 -13.52 -14.96 -9.72
N ALA A 193 -12.95 -16.17 -9.62
CA ALA A 193 -11.51 -16.40 -9.71
C ALA A 193 -10.93 -15.94 -11.07
N ILE A 194 -11.63 -16.23 -12.18
CA ILE A 194 -11.25 -15.76 -13.52
C ILE A 194 -11.18 -14.22 -13.54
N ARG A 195 -12.22 -13.54 -13.06
CA ARG A 195 -12.25 -12.06 -13.05
C ARG A 195 -11.13 -11.47 -12.18
N SER A 196 -10.88 -12.05 -11.00
CA SER A 196 -9.81 -11.58 -10.14
C SER A 196 -8.43 -11.83 -10.75
N ALA A 197 -8.20 -12.99 -11.38
CA ALA A 197 -6.94 -13.27 -12.07
C ALA A 197 -6.73 -12.34 -13.28
N GLN A 198 -7.78 -12.04 -14.05
CA GLN A 198 -7.72 -11.06 -15.14
C GLN A 198 -7.37 -9.66 -14.62
N LEU A 199 -7.98 -9.22 -13.51
CA LEU A 199 -7.63 -7.95 -12.89
C LEU A 199 -6.16 -7.89 -12.46
N ALA A 200 -5.61 -8.97 -11.89
CA ALA A 200 -4.19 -9.02 -11.55
C ALA A 200 -3.30 -8.88 -12.81
N LEU A 201 -3.70 -9.49 -13.94
CA LEU A 201 -2.98 -9.40 -15.21
C LEU A 201 -3.15 -8.05 -15.92
N GLU A 202 -4.23 -7.31 -15.65
CA GLU A 202 -4.38 -5.92 -16.10
C GLU A 202 -3.43 -4.97 -15.34
N LEU A 203 -3.14 -5.27 -14.06
CA LEU A 203 -2.21 -4.51 -13.24
C LEU A 203 -0.75 -4.85 -13.60
N ASP A 204 -0.44 -6.14 -13.76
CA ASP A 204 0.88 -6.63 -14.18
C ASP A 204 0.74 -7.93 -14.97
N ASN A 205 0.96 -7.84 -16.28
CA ASN A 205 0.81 -8.99 -17.18
C ASN A 205 2.00 -9.96 -17.14
N LEU A 206 3.08 -9.64 -16.42
CA LEU A 206 4.24 -10.51 -16.21
C LEU A 206 4.08 -11.46 -15.01
N ARG A 207 3.03 -11.31 -14.21
CA ARG A 207 2.78 -12.13 -13.02
C ARG A 207 2.34 -13.53 -13.39
N GLU A 208 3.29 -14.47 -13.44
CA GLU A 208 2.99 -15.88 -13.76
C GLU A 208 1.99 -16.52 -12.78
N THR A 209 1.99 -16.11 -11.51
CA THR A 209 1.01 -16.57 -10.52
C THR A 209 -0.43 -16.28 -10.96
N ALA A 210 -0.69 -15.07 -11.48
CA ALA A 210 -2.01 -14.71 -11.98
C ALA A 210 -2.40 -15.52 -13.22
N TRP A 211 -1.46 -15.79 -14.14
CA TRP A 211 -1.66 -16.70 -15.27
C TRP A 211 -1.99 -18.11 -14.82
N GLN A 212 -1.26 -18.66 -13.84
CA GLN A 212 -1.53 -19.98 -13.27
C GLN A 212 -2.94 -20.09 -12.70
N ILE A 213 -3.36 -19.07 -11.93
CA ILE A 213 -4.72 -19.03 -11.36
C ILE A 213 -5.76 -18.99 -12.48
N LEU A 214 -5.56 -18.15 -13.50
CA LEU A 214 -6.47 -18.03 -14.64
C LEU A 214 -6.62 -19.36 -15.39
N ILE A 215 -5.49 -20.01 -15.71
CA ILE A 215 -5.48 -21.32 -16.39
C ILE A 215 -6.24 -22.34 -15.56
N ARG A 216 -5.89 -22.52 -14.29
CA ARG A 216 -6.56 -23.47 -13.38
C ARG A 216 -8.03 -23.18 -13.20
N SER A 217 -8.42 -21.89 -13.14
CA SER A 217 -9.84 -21.51 -13.03
C SER A 217 -10.64 -21.91 -14.27
N HIS A 218 -10.07 -21.76 -15.46
CA HIS A 218 -10.71 -22.24 -16.70
C HIS A 218 -10.77 -23.77 -16.77
N THR A 219 -9.71 -24.47 -16.35
CA THR A 219 -9.69 -25.93 -16.28
C THR A 219 -10.78 -26.44 -15.31
N THR A 220 -10.84 -25.89 -14.10
CA THR A 220 -11.86 -26.25 -13.09
C THR A 220 -13.29 -25.91 -13.56
N ALA A 221 -13.46 -24.87 -14.37
CA ALA A 221 -14.74 -24.51 -14.97
C ALA A 221 -15.14 -25.39 -16.16
N GLY A 222 -14.35 -26.40 -16.56
CA GLY A 222 -14.63 -27.26 -17.73
C GLY A 222 -14.41 -26.55 -19.06
N ASN A 223 -13.58 -25.53 -19.14
CA ASN A 223 -13.29 -24.72 -20.31
C ASN A 223 -11.86 -24.92 -20.84
N PRO A 224 -11.47 -26.13 -21.34
CA PRO A 224 -10.08 -26.42 -21.72
C PRO A 224 -9.55 -25.51 -22.83
N GLY A 225 -10.35 -25.13 -23.79
CA GLY A 225 -9.96 -24.20 -24.85
C GLY A 225 -9.60 -22.81 -24.35
N SER A 226 -10.26 -22.33 -23.26
CA SER A 226 -9.92 -21.06 -22.64
C SER A 226 -8.64 -21.15 -21.79
N ALA A 227 -8.42 -22.27 -21.11
CA ALA A 227 -7.19 -22.54 -20.38
C ALA A 227 -5.98 -22.55 -21.33
N LEU A 228 -6.09 -23.23 -22.48
CA LEU A 228 -5.03 -23.26 -23.49
C LEU A 228 -4.76 -21.87 -24.07
N ARG A 229 -5.79 -21.09 -24.39
CA ARG A 229 -5.62 -19.70 -24.87
C ARG A 229 -4.92 -18.82 -23.83
N ALA A 230 -5.28 -18.94 -22.53
CA ALA A 230 -4.62 -18.21 -21.45
C ALA A 230 -3.13 -18.58 -21.37
N TYR A 231 -2.78 -19.86 -21.46
CA TYR A 231 -1.39 -20.29 -21.47
C TYR A 231 -0.61 -19.77 -22.69
N GLN A 232 -1.20 -19.84 -23.90
CA GLN A 232 -0.57 -19.31 -25.12
C GLN A 232 -0.32 -17.81 -25.00
N ARG A 233 -1.27 -17.06 -24.43
CA ARG A 233 -1.12 -15.64 -24.18
C ARG A 233 0.00 -15.35 -23.17
N CYS A 234 0.06 -16.08 -22.06
CA CYS A 234 1.15 -16.02 -21.09
C CYS A 234 2.50 -16.22 -21.78
N ARG A 235 2.65 -17.30 -22.55
CA ARG A 235 3.88 -17.59 -23.31
C ARG A 235 4.29 -16.45 -24.24
N GLN A 236 3.32 -15.89 -24.97
CA GLN A 236 3.56 -14.77 -25.88
C GLN A 236 4.06 -13.53 -25.13
N VAL A 237 3.41 -13.15 -24.02
CA VAL A 237 3.77 -11.98 -23.22
C VAL A 237 5.18 -12.13 -22.63
N LEU A 238 5.48 -13.27 -22.00
CA LEU A 238 6.80 -13.52 -21.42
C LEU A 238 7.90 -13.53 -22.46
N HIS A 239 7.65 -14.13 -23.63
CA HIS A 239 8.61 -14.14 -24.72
C HIS A 239 8.87 -12.73 -25.28
N GLN A 240 7.81 -11.95 -25.51
CA GLN A 240 7.93 -10.61 -26.10
C GLN A 240 8.58 -9.59 -25.15
N GLN A 241 8.30 -9.66 -23.85
CA GLN A 241 8.74 -8.63 -22.90
C GLN A 241 10.01 -9.02 -22.15
N LEU A 242 10.26 -10.32 -21.92
CA LEU A 242 11.40 -10.81 -21.15
C LEU A 242 12.32 -11.76 -21.94
N GLY A 243 11.94 -12.19 -23.14
CA GLY A 243 12.68 -13.20 -23.91
C GLY A 243 12.67 -14.59 -23.27
N THR A 244 11.77 -14.88 -22.32
CA THR A 244 11.74 -16.11 -21.54
C THR A 244 10.55 -17.00 -21.88
N ALA A 245 10.63 -18.27 -21.48
CA ALA A 245 9.52 -19.22 -21.51
C ALA A 245 8.81 -19.28 -20.16
N PRO A 246 7.51 -19.68 -20.10
CA PRO A 246 6.78 -19.90 -18.85
C PRO A 246 7.50 -20.86 -17.91
N SER A 247 7.41 -20.59 -16.60
CA SER A 247 7.98 -21.43 -15.54
C SER A 247 7.38 -22.84 -15.54
N PRO A 248 8.05 -23.80 -14.87
CA PRO A 248 7.48 -25.14 -14.68
C PRO A 248 6.09 -25.12 -14.02
N GLY A 249 5.88 -24.22 -13.05
CA GLY A 249 4.60 -24.06 -12.37
C GLY A 249 3.46 -23.61 -13.30
N THR A 250 3.77 -22.76 -14.26
CA THR A 250 2.80 -22.30 -15.27
C THR A 250 2.48 -23.41 -16.28
N ARG A 251 3.48 -24.20 -16.66
CA ARG A 251 3.25 -25.38 -17.51
C ARG A 251 2.39 -26.43 -16.80
N ALA A 252 2.69 -26.73 -15.53
CA ALA A 252 1.92 -27.66 -14.70
C ALA A 252 0.46 -27.19 -14.43
N ALA A 253 0.17 -25.91 -14.63
CA ALA A 253 -1.23 -25.43 -14.54
C ALA A 253 -2.16 -26.02 -15.63
N LEU A 254 -1.59 -26.60 -16.69
CA LEU A 254 -2.31 -27.33 -17.75
C LEU A 254 -2.54 -28.81 -17.46
N ASP A 255 -1.87 -29.41 -16.46
CA ASP A 255 -1.88 -30.85 -16.20
C ASP A 255 -3.27 -31.46 -15.85
N GLY A 256 -4.27 -30.61 -15.66
CA GLY A 256 -5.66 -31.03 -15.45
C GLY A 256 -6.54 -30.99 -16.72
N LEU A 257 -5.96 -30.74 -17.89
CA LEU A 257 -6.75 -30.73 -19.13
C LEU A 257 -6.98 -32.17 -19.62
N PRO A 258 -8.22 -32.55 -20.00
CA PRO A 258 -8.46 -33.78 -20.73
C PRO A 258 -7.75 -33.70 -22.09
N GLY A 259 -6.98 -34.76 -22.40
CA GLY A 259 -6.29 -34.93 -23.69
C GLY A 259 -7.22 -35.00 -24.88
#